data_b5ef58d716bf3fcdab63e03cd937362d
#
_entry.id   b5ef58d716bf3fcdab63e03cd937362d
#
_cell.length_a   1.000
_cell.length_b   1.000
_cell.length_c   1.000
_cell.angle_alpha   90.00
_cell.angle_beta   90.00
_cell.angle_gamma   90.00
#
_symmetry.space_group_name_H-M   'P 1'
#
loop_
_entity.id
_entity.type
_entity.pdbx_description
1 polymer ?
#
loop_
_entity_poly.entity_id
_entity_poly.type
_entity_poly.pdbx_seq_one_letter_code
_entity_poly.pdbx_strand_id
1 'polypeptide(L)'
;MINLKIPPEKAILQINERINAISMIKKNQYGLEYYDFIGWCSKTWSAIDAIYDVGDFHPEEIRNIGLQNCSCNSHLEAQILADVYLSKLEDYITEIQDSMKVPE
;
A
#
# COMPACT_ATOMS: atom_id res chain seq x y z
N MET A 1 -16.85 7.57 2.84
CA MET A 1 -17.04 7.57 1.39
C MET A 1 -15.69 7.58 0.67
N ILE A 2 -15.55 6.78 -0.37
CA ILE A 2 -14.30 6.68 -1.13
C ILE A 2 -14.36 7.60 -2.32
N ASN A 3 -13.32 8.42 -2.50
CA ASN A 3 -13.21 9.35 -3.63
C ASN A 3 -12.06 8.90 -4.53
N LEU A 4 -12.40 8.35 -5.68
CA LEU A 4 -11.40 7.82 -6.62
C LEU A 4 -11.21 8.76 -7.80
N LYS A 5 -9.96 8.94 -8.22
CA LYS A 5 -9.61 9.68 -9.45
C LYS A 5 -9.80 8.84 -10.71
N ILE A 6 -9.77 7.51 -10.56
CA ILE A 6 -9.78 6.56 -11.68
C ILE A 6 -10.91 5.56 -11.46
N PRO A 7 -11.31 4.81 -12.50
CA PRO A 7 -12.35 3.80 -12.34
C PRO A 7 -11.97 2.75 -11.29
N PRO A 8 -12.95 2.25 -10.52
CA PRO A 8 -12.67 1.28 -9.45
C PRO A 8 -11.89 0.04 -9.91
N GLU A 9 -12.19 -0.47 -11.10
CA GLU A 9 -11.49 -1.65 -11.63
C GLU A 9 -10.01 -1.36 -11.85
N LYS A 10 -9.68 -0.18 -12.33
CA LYS A 10 -8.28 0.24 -12.51
C LYS A 10 -7.59 0.44 -11.17
N ALA A 11 -8.31 1.00 -10.19
CA ALA A 11 -7.76 1.19 -8.85
C ALA A 11 -7.39 -0.15 -8.23
N ILE A 12 -8.28 -1.14 -8.31
CA ILE A 12 -8.03 -2.47 -7.79
C ILE A 12 -6.82 -3.10 -8.48
N LEU A 13 -6.74 -2.97 -9.80
CA LEU A 13 -5.62 -3.52 -10.57
C LEU A 13 -4.29 -2.90 -10.12
N GLN A 14 -4.24 -1.59 -9.96
CA GLN A 14 -3.02 -0.90 -9.54
C GLN A 14 -2.61 -1.28 -8.13
N ILE A 15 -3.56 -1.42 -7.22
CA ILE A 15 -3.26 -1.86 -5.86
C ILE A 15 -2.72 -3.29 -5.86
N ASN A 16 -3.33 -4.19 -6.65
CA ASN A 16 -2.84 -5.56 -6.80
C ASN A 16 -1.42 -5.60 -7.36
N GLU A 17 -1.07 -4.71 -8.29
CA GLU A 17 0.29 -4.61 -8.80
C GLU A 17 1.28 -4.28 -7.68
N ARG A 18 0.90 -3.39 -6.76
CA ARG A 18 1.74 -3.06 -5.62
C ARG A 18 1.89 -4.23 -4.64
N ILE A 19 0.80 -4.95 -4.40
CA ILE A 19 0.85 -6.15 -3.56
C ILE A 19 1.79 -7.19 -4.17
N ASN A 20 1.64 -7.45 -5.48
CA ASN A 20 2.47 -8.43 -6.16
C ASN A 20 3.93 -8.01 -6.22
N ALA A 21 4.18 -6.71 -6.35
CA ALA A 21 5.54 -6.19 -6.46
C ALA A 21 6.36 -6.43 -5.18
N ILE A 22 5.72 -6.56 -4.03
CA ILE A 22 6.46 -6.79 -2.78
C ILE A 22 7.14 -8.18 -2.78
N SER A 23 6.57 -9.14 -3.49
CA SER A 23 7.17 -10.47 -3.60
C SER A 23 8.42 -10.48 -4.48
N MET A 24 8.63 -9.41 -5.25
CA MET A 24 9.81 -9.25 -6.10
C MET A 24 10.99 -8.63 -5.36
N ILE A 25 10.78 -8.15 -4.14
CA ILE A 25 11.86 -7.57 -3.34
C ILE A 25 12.79 -8.68 -2.88
N LYS A 26 14.09 -8.45 -3.02
CA LYS A 26 15.10 -9.43 -2.61
C LYS A 26 15.06 -9.64 -1.11
N LYS A 27 15.22 -10.89 -0.70
CA LYS A 27 15.34 -11.25 0.70
C LYS A 27 16.77 -11.69 0.98
N ASN A 28 17.29 -11.31 2.13
CA ASN A 28 18.54 -11.78 2.65
C ASN A 28 18.27 -12.58 3.94
N GLN A 29 19.35 -12.98 4.64
CA GLN A 29 19.18 -13.79 5.87
C GLN A 29 18.40 -13.08 6.98
N TYR A 30 18.22 -11.76 6.88
CA TYR A 30 17.52 -10.95 7.88
C TYR A 30 16.10 -10.56 7.43
N GLY A 31 15.67 -10.97 6.23
CA GLY A 31 14.35 -10.64 5.68
C GLY A 31 14.46 -9.80 4.41
N LEU A 32 13.53 -8.86 4.23
CA LEU A 32 13.50 -8.01 3.04
C LEU A 32 14.71 -7.07 2.99
N GLU A 33 15.26 -6.87 1.79
CA GLU A 33 16.32 -5.88 1.59
C GLU A 33 15.75 -4.48 1.83
N TYR A 34 16.38 -3.73 2.75
CA TYR A 34 15.83 -2.49 3.27
C TYR A 34 15.64 -1.41 2.21
N TYR A 35 16.65 -1.19 1.37
CA TYR A 35 16.57 -0.12 0.36
C TYR A 35 15.56 -0.44 -0.74
N ASP A 36 15.45 -1.72 -1.11
CA ASP A 36 14.43 -2.16 -2.07
C ASP A 36 13.03 -1.96 -1.49
N PHE A 37 12.87 -2.24 -0.20
CA PHE A 37 11.60 -2.01 0.48
C PHE A 37 11.23 -0.53 0.53
N ILE A 38 12.20 0.35 0.83
CA ILE A 38 11.97 1.80 0.82
C ILE A 38 11.54 2.28 -0.57
N GLY A 39 12.18 1.76 -1.62
CA GLY A 39 11.77 2.04 -3.00
C GLY A 39 10.35 1.59 -3.29
N TRP A 40 9.99 0.41 -2.80
CA TRP A 40 8.62 -0.11 -2.93
C TRP A 40 7.62 0.80 -2.21
N CYS A 41 7.94 1.25 -1.01
CA CYS A 41 7.08 2.19 -0.25
C CYS A 41 6.83 3.47 -1.04
N SER A 42 7.88 4.07 -1.58
CA SER A 42 7.78 5.31 -2.35
C SER A 42 6.87 5.13 -3.58
N LYS A 43 7.05 4.05 -4.32
CA LYS A 43 6.21 3.75 -5.49
C LYS A 43 4.78 3.46 -5.09
N THR A 44 4.57 2.81 -3.94
CA THR A 44 3.23 2.50 -3.45
C THR A 44 2.52 3.77 -3.02
N TRP A 45 3.19 4.68 -2.30
CA TRP A 45 2.60 5.97 -1.94
C TRP A 45 2.18 6.74 -3.19
N SER A 46 3.02 6.77 -4.22
CA SER A 46 2.69 7.45 -5.49
C SER A 46 1.49 6.80 -6.18
N ALA A 47 1.41 5.47 -6.16
CA ALA A 47 0.27 4.75 -6.74
C ALA A 47 -1.03 5.09 -6.02
N ILE A 48 -0.99 5.14 -4.69
CA ILE A 48 -2.17 5.48 -3.89
C ILE A 48 -2.59 6.94 -4.13
N ASP A 49 -1.64 7.86 -4.22
CA ASP A 49 -1.93 9.27 -4.56
C ASP A 49 -2.62 9.39 -5.92
N ALA A 50 -2.26 8.54 -6.88
CA ALA A 50 -2.86 8.55 -8.22
C ALA A 50 -4.26 7.92 -8.24
N ILE A 51 -4.59 7.10 -7.26
CA ILE A 51 -5.88 6.39 -7.19
C ILE A 51 -6.94 7.23 -6.49
N TYR A 52 -6.60 7.88 -5.39
CA TYR A 52 -7.56 8.62 -4.56
C TYR A 52 -7.54 10.10 -4.86
N ASP A 53 -8.70 10.72 -4.77
CA ASP A 53 -8.86 12.14 -5.06
C ASP A 53 -8.31 13.00 -3.93
N VAL A 54 -8.09 14.26 -4.23
CA VAL A 54 -7.61 15.25 -3.24
C VAL A 54 -8.60 15.35 -2.09
N GLY A 55 -8.07 15.30 -0.87
CA GLY A 55 -8.90 15.35 0.33
C GLY A 55 -9.30 13.99 0.87
N ASP A 56 -9.05 12.91 0.14
CA ASP A 56 -9.26 11.56 0.66
C ASP A 56 -8.15 11.23 1.67
N PHE A 57 -8.51 10.56 2.76
CA PHE A 57 -7.56 10.27 3.84
C PHE A 57 -6.62 9.09 3.53
N HIS A 58 -6.94 8.25 2.55
CA HIS A 58 -6.18 7.02 2.29
C HIS A 58 -4.71 7.27 1.96
N PRO A 59 -4.36 8.26 1.12
CA PRO A 59 -2.95 8.52 0.84
C PRO A 59 -2.15 8.91 2.08
N GLU A 60 -2.73 9.71 2.95
CA GLU A 60 -2.06 10.11 4.19
C GLU A 60 -1.95 8.94 5.16
N GLU A 61 -3.01 8.15 5.26
CA GLU A 61 -3.03 6.99 6.13
C GLU A 61 -1.92 6.00 5.81
N ILE A 62 -1.74 5.67 4.52
CA ILE A 62 -0.73 4.70 4.13
C ILE A 62 0.69 5.25 4.31
N ARG A 63 0.91 6.55 4.10
CA ARG A 63 2.21 7.16 4.38
C ARG A 63 2.56 7.14 5.87
N ASN A 64 1.56 7.36 6.72
CA ASN A 64 1.76 7.40 8.16
C ASN A 64 2.21 6.06 8.74
N ILE A 65 1.91 4.95 8.10
CA ILE A 65 2.39 3.63 8.53
C ILE A 65 3.92 3.63 8.67
N GLY A 66 4.62 4.11 7.64
CA GLY A 66 6.08 4.18 7.67
C GLY A 66 6.61 5.19 8.66
N LEU A 67 5.96 6.36 8.75
CA LEU A 67 6.44 7.43 9.62
C LEU A 67 6.30 7.11 11.11
N GLN A 68 5.28 6.36 11.48
CA GLN A 68 5.00 6.05 12.88
C GLN A 68 5.79 4.86 13.42
N ASN A 69 6.45 4.10 12.55
CA ASN A 69 7.11 2.86 12.93
C ASN A 69 8.61 2.87 12.64
N CYS A 70 9.24 4.02 12.82
CA CYS A 70 10.66 4.21 12.60
C CYS A 70 11.46 3.59 13.74
N SER A 71 12.45 2.75 13.42
CA SER A 71 13.28 2.07 14.42
C SER A 71 14.72 1.90 13.92
N CYS A 72 15.61 1.56 14.82
CA CYS A 72 17.02 1.31 14.51
C CYS A 72 17.27 -0.05 13.87
N ASN A 73 16.34 -0.99 13.97
CA ASN A 73 16.49 -2.33 13.41
C ASN A 73 15.79 -2.43 12.06
N SER A 74 16.43 -1.90 11.04
CA SER A 74 15.82 -1.71 9.73
C SER A 74 15.37 -3.00 9.04
N HIS A 75 16.09 -4.10 9.21
CA HIS A 75 15.74 -5.36 8.53
C HIS A 75 14.48 -5.98 9.10
N LEU A 76 14.39 -6.05 10.42
CA LEU A 76 13.21 -6.58 11.10
C LEU A 76 12.00 -5.68 10.87
N GLU A 77 12.22 -4.37 10.90
CA GLU A 77 11.18 -3.38 10.64
C GLU A 77 10.61 -3.50 9.23
N ALA A 78 11.47 -3.73 8.23
CA ALA A 78 11.01 -3.87 6.86
C ALA A 78 10.01 -5.03 6.72
N GLN A 79 10.29 -6.17 7.35
CA GLN A 79 9.39 -7.32 7.30
C GLN A 79 8.05 -7.02 7.98
N ILE A 80 8.10 -6.41 9.16
CA ILE A 80 6.90 -6.07 9.92
C ILE A 80 6.07 -5.03 9.15
N LEU A 81 6.72 -3.99 8.65
CA LEU A 81 6.04 -2.94 7.88
C LEU A 81 5.44 -3.49 6.60
N ALA A 82 6.14 -4.40 5.92
CA ALA A 82 5.61 -5.02 4.71
C ALA A 82 4.29 -5.72 4.99
N ASP A 83 4.20 -6.47 6.09
CA ASP A 83 2.97 -7.15 6.47
C ASP A 83 1.84 -6.18 6.76
N VAL A 84 2.15 -5.05 7.44
CA VAL A 84 1.17 -4.01 7.71
C VAL A 84 0.69 -3.35 6.43
N TYR A 85 1.60 -3.02 5.51
CA TYR A 85 1.24 -2.44 4.22
C TYR A 85 0.35 -3.38 3.41
N LEU A 86 0.70 -4.67 3.35
CA LEU A 86 -0.09 -5.64 2.59
C LEU A 86 -1.50 -5.74 3.13
N SER A 87 -1.65 -5.81 4.44
CA SER A 87 -2.96 -5.86 5.09
C SER A 87 -3.78 -4.61 4.74
N LYS A 88 -3.15 -3.44 4.78
CA LYS A 88 -3.83 -2.18 4.48
C LYS A 88 -4.24 -2.10 3.01
N LEU A 89 -3.38 -2.53 2.09
CA LEU A 89 -3.70 -2.54 0.66
C LEU A 89 -4.85 -3.50 0.36
N GLU A 90 -4.90 -4.65 1.01
CA GLU A 90 -6.01 -5.60 0.88
C GLU A 90 -7.31 -4.97 1.39
N ASP A 91 -7.25 -4.24 2.51
CA ASP A 91 -8.42 -3.50 3.03
C ASP A 91 -8.91 -2.48 2.01
N TYR A 92 -8.01 -1.76 1.36
CA TYR A 92 -8.37 -0.78 0.34
C TYR A 92 -9.08 -1.44 -0.85
N ILE A 93 -8.59 -2.60 -1.29
CA ILE A 93 -9.24 -3.37 -2.36
C ILE A 93 -10.65 -3.75 -1.93
N THR A 94 -10.82 -4.25 -0.71
CA THR A 94 -12.13 -4.64 -0.20
C THR A 94 -13.09 -3.46 -0.13
N GLU A 95 -12.63 -2.32 0.34
CA GLU A 95 -13.45 -1.09 0.38
C GLU A 95 -13.89 -0.66 -1.02
N ILE A 96 -12.97 -0.71 -1.98
CA ILE A 96 -13.29 -0.33 -3.36
C ILE A 96 -14.30 -1.32 -3.96
N GLN A 97 -14.10 -2.62 -3.74
CA GLN A 97 -15.04 -3.64 -4.20
C GLN A 97 -16.42 -3.45 -3.61
N ASP A 98 -16.49 -3.14 -2.31
CA ASP A 98 -17.76 -2.90 -1.66
C ASP A 98 -18.47 -1.66 -2.21
N SER A 99 -17.69 -0.62 -2.58
CA SER A 99 -18.25 0.59 -3.16
C SER A 99 -18.84 0.36 -4.56
N MET A 100 -18.42 -0.71 -5.25
CA MET A 100 -18.93 -1.08 -6.56
C MET A 100 -20.27 -1.80 -6.49
N LYS A 101 -20.65 -2.31 -5.32
CA LYS A 101 -21.93 -3.01 -5.15
C LYS A 101 -23.05 -1.97 -5.16
N VAL A 102 -24.04 -2.20 -6.03
CA VAL A 102 -25.18 -1.31 -6.14
C VAL A 102 -26.21 -1.78 -5.12
N PRO A 103 -26.67 -0.88 -4.21
CA PRO A 103 -27.74 -1.24 -3.29
C PRO A 103 -29.00 -1.57 -4.08
N GLU A 104 -29.62 -2.65 -3.73
CA GLU A 104 -30.90 -3.03 -4.34
C GLU A 104 -32.08 -2.42 -3.63
#